data_467b407417cad239426008d0c3b0d279
#
_entry.id   467b407417cad239426008d0c3b0d279
#
_cell.length_a   1.000
_cell.length_b   1.000
_cell.length_c   1.000
_cell.angle_alpha   90.00
_cell.angle_beta   90.00
_cell.angle_gamma   90.00
#
_symmetry.space_group_name_H-M   'P 1'
#
loop_
_entity.id
_entity.type
_entity.pdbx_description
1 polymer ?
#
loop_
_entity_poly.entity_id
_entity_poly.type
_entity_poly.pdbx_seq_one_letter_code
_entity_poly.pdbx_strand_id
1 'polypeptide(L)'
;MSRKIHIFDTTLRDGEQVPGAKLNKRQKIEIAQQLARLNVDVIEGGFPCSSPGDLEAVRSISQQVKGPVIAALARAVKDDIDIAWEAVREAERPRIHVFLGSSDIHIRKKLRSDRKNVLEMAASAVRYAKGLCPEVEFSTEDGSRTDFDFLCSMIEAAIQAGATVINVPDTVGYAVPEEFGDLIRRIRETVPSIHRVLLSVHCHDDLGLAVANSIAAVYNGADQVECTVNGIGERAGNASLEEIVMVLRTRFANYQATTAVDTTQIYRTSRMVSRVMNITVQPNKAIVGENAFAHSSGIHQDGVLKDRSTYEIMRPEDLGIKQHTIVLTARSGRAALKHRLGELGFSLEPEVFERVYNRFIDVADRKKEIAAQDLQSIVEIEVSKVPEAYALQSLQIMSGTRMVPLASVTLERDGRLLTDAATGNGPVDAVFNGIERIIGVSGRLRDYDLKAVTMGRDALGEAMVRVQIGETIYSGIGSSPDVVEASARAYLNAYNRYFANGGAHMIQSPAADSAPASREVTD
;
A
#
# COMPACT_ATOMS: atom_id res chain seq x y z
N MET A 1 6.94 2.45 -37.09
CA MET A 1 6.75 3.53 -36.11
C MET A 1 5.76 3.05 -35.06
N SER A 2 6.01 3.34 -33.78
CA SER A 2 5.06 2.98 -32.71
C SER A 2 3.80 3.83 -32.81
N ARG A 3 2.65 3.21 -32.55
CA ARG A 3 1.36 3.90 -32.50
C ARG A 3 1.19 4.56 -31.13
N LYS A 4 0.79 5.84 -31.07
CA LYS A 4 0.43 6.50 -29.82
C LYS A 4 -1.00 6.12 -29.44
N ILE A 5 -1.21 5.68 -28.20
CA ILE A 5 -2.52 5.49 -27.58
C ILE A 5 -2.78 6.66 -26.64
N HIS A 6 -3.91 7.33 -26.85
CA HIS A 6 -4.35 8.42 -26.00
C HIS A 6 -4.98 7.87 -24.71
N ILE A 7 -4.58 8.41 -23.58
CA ILE A 7 -5.16 8.10 -22.27
C ILE A 7 -6.17 9.18 -21.91
N PHE A 8 -7.43 8.78 -21.84
CA PHE A 8 -8.54 9.60 -21.39
C PHE A 8 -8.86 9.22 -19.94
N ASP A 9 -8.57 10.12 -19.02
CA ASP A 9 -8.85 9.88 -17.59
C ASP A 9 -10.24 10.38 -17.23
N THR A 10 -11.11 9.50 -16.75
CA THR A 10 -12.46 9.82 -16.26
C THR A 10 -12.61 9.68 -14.74
N THR A 11 -11.50 9.76 -13.99
CA THR A 11 -11.49 9.68 -12.52
C THR A 11 -12.42 10.71 -11.88
N LEU A 12 -12.49 11.92 -12.45
CA LEU A 12 -13.30 13.03 -11.93
C LEU A 12 -14.77 13.02 -12.40
N ARG A 13 -15.15 12.09 -13.28
CA ARG A 13 -16.53 11.89 -13.71
C ARG A 13 -17.05 10.51 -13.33
N ASP A 14 -16.64 9.44 -14.03
CA ASP A 14 -17.08 8.06 -13.73
C ASP A 14 -16.47 7.57 -12.42
N GLY A 15 -15.20 7.86 -12.19
CA GLY A 15 -14.50 7.52 -10.95
C GLY A 15 -15.18 8.12 -9.71
N GLU A 16 -15.75 9.32 -9.80
CA GLU A 16 -16.48 9.95 -8.69
C GLU A 16 -17.86 9.32 -8.43
N GLN A 17 -18.37 8.49 -9.35
CA GLN A 17 -19.65 7.78 -9.16
C GLN A 17 -19.55 6.58 -8.22
N VAL A 18 -18.36 6.26 -7.72
CA VAL A 18 -18.19 5.31 -6.62
C VAL A 18 -18.97 5.77 -5.39
N PRO A 19 -19.80 4.91 -4.78
CA PRO A 19 -20.49 5.25 -3.54
C PRO A 19 -19.50 5.71 -2.44
N GLY A 20 -19.74 6.92 -1.92
CA GLY A 20 -18.90 7.52 -0.86
C GLY A 20 -17.73 8.39 -1.33
N ALA A 21 -17.46 8.49 -2.63
CA ALA A 21 -16.31 9.22 -3.19
C ALA A 21 -16.62 10.67 -3.61
N LYS A 22 -17.55 11.35 -2.96
CA LYS A 22 -17.91 12.73 -3.33
C LYS A 22 -16.76 13.70 -3.11
N LEU A 23 -16.36 14.40 -4.18
CA LEU A 23 -15.31 15.41 -4.17
C LEU A 23 -15.87 16.83 -4.08
N ASN A 24 -15.19 17.70 -3.35
CA ASN A 24 -15.44 19.13 -3.45
C ASN A 24 -14.60 19.76 -4.58
N LYS A 25 -14.93 21.00 -4.96
CA LYS A 25 -14.27 21.74 -6.03
C LYS A 25 -12.74 21.77 -5.90
N ARG A 26 -12.22 22.03 -4.68
CA ARG A 26 -10.76 22.09 -4.43
C ARG A 26 -10.09 20.74 -4.68
N GLN A 27 -10.70 19.67 -4.23
CA GLN A 27 -10.21 18.31 -4.43
C GLN A 27 -10.20 17.91 -5.91
N LYS A 28 -11.25 18.26 -6.67
CA LYS A 28 -11.29 18.04 -8.13
C LYS A 28 -10.14 18.76 -8.84
N ILE A 29 -9.88 20.02 -8.50
CA ILE A 29 -8.76 20.78 -9.08
C ILE A 29 -7.41 20.14 -8.73
N GLU A 30 -7.22 19.72 -7.48
CA GLU A 30 -5.98 19.07 -7.02
C GLU A 30 -5.70 17.77 -7.78
N ILE A 31 -6.71 16.92 -7.97
CA ILE A 31 -6.59 15.69 -8.77
C ILE A 31 -6.32 16.03 -10.24
N ALA A 32 -7.06 16.99 -10.83
CA ALA A 32 -6.86 17.38 -12.23
C ALA A 32 -5.43 17.90 -12.49
N GLN A 33 -4.87 18.69 -11.57
CA GLN A 33 -3.47 19.13 -11.64
C GLN A 33 -2.48 17.97 -11.56
N GLN A 34 -2.77 16.95 -10.75
CA GLN A 34 -1.93 15.76 -10.68
C GLN A 34 -2.04 14.89 -11.93
N LEU A 35 -3.22 14.76 -12.52
CA LEU A 35 -3.45 14.09 -13.81
C LEU A 35 -2.70 14.80 -14.96
N ALA A 36 -2.65 16.13 -14.94
CA ALA A 36 -1.83 16.90 -15.88
C ALA A 36 -0.31 16.63 -15.70
N ARG A 37 0.18 16.49 -14.43
CA ARG A 37 1.57 16.09 -14.17
C ARG A 37 1.85 14.64 -14.59
N LEU A 38 0.85 13.76 -14.45
CA LEU A 38 0.91 12.39 -14.96
C LEU A 38 0.98 12.36 -16.49
N ASN A 39 0.66 13.48 -17.14
CA ASN A 39 0.66 13.66 -18.57
C ASN A 39 -0.36 12.78 -19.32
N VAL A 40 -1.58 12.67 -18.79
CA VAL A 40 -2.70 12.09 -19.53
C VAL A 40 -3.08 13.00 -20.71
N ASP A 41 -3.64 12.42 -21.77
CA ASP A 41 -4.01 13.20 -22.97
C ASP A 41 -5.32 13.98 -22.76
N VAL A 42 -6.27 13.41 -22.03
CA VAL A 42 -7.59 13.99 -21.76
C VAL A 42 -7.97 13.80 -20.29
N ILE A 43 -8.58 14.83 -19.69
CA ILE A 43 -9.20 14.78 -18.37
C ILE A 43 -10.70 15.08 -18.54
N GLU A 44 -11.56 14.13 -18.20
CA GLU A 44 -12.99 14.37 -18.10
C GLU A 44 -13.30 14.97 -16.73
N GLY A 45 -13.54 16.27 -16.69
CA GLY A 45 -13.65 17.03 -15.45
C GLY A 45 -14.92 16.80 -14.64
N GLY A 46 -15.97 16.23 -15.27
CA GLY A 46 -17.25 15.98 -14.62
C GLY A 46 -18.45 15.98 -15.58
N PHE A 47 -19.64 16.02 -14.98
CA PHE A 47 -20.94 16.14 -15.68
C PHE A 47 -21.62 17.46 -15.29
N PRO A 48 -21.31 18.58 -15.95
CA PRO A 48 -21.68 19.91 -15.50
C PRO A 48 -23.19 20.16 -15.32
N CYS A 49 -24.03 19.45 -16.06
CA CYS A 49 -25.48 19.61 -15.91
C CYS A 49 -26.05 18.90 -14.68
N SER A 50 -25.25 18.08 -13.97
CA SER A 50 -25.69 17.36 -12.77
C SER A 50 -25.97 18.29 -11.59
N SER A 51 -25.17 19.36 -11.45
CA SER A 51 -25.33 20.36 -10.39
C SER A 51 -24.54 21.65 -10.68
N PRO A 52 -24.95 22.81 -10.06
CA PRO A 52 -24.16 24.03 -10.11
C PRO A 52 -22.71 23.86 -9.60
N GLY A 53 -22.52 22.98 -8.61
CA GLY A 53 -21.19 22.68 -8.07
C GLY A 53 -20.29 21.97 -9.08
N ASP A 54 -20.83 21.05 -9.86
CA ASP A 54 -20.10 20.36 -10.93
C ASP A 54 -19.74 21.32 -12.07
N LEU A 55 -20.68 22.17 -12.51
CA LEU A 55 -20.41 23.21 -13.49
C LEU A 55 -19.23 24.09 -13.06
N GLU A 56 -19.27 24.57 -11.83
CA GLU A 56 -18.22 25.45 -11.29
C GLU A 56 -16.87 24.72 -11.11
N ALA A 57 -16.89 23.45 -10.77
CA ALA A 57 -15.68 22.63 -10.65
C ALA A 57 -15.01 22.43 -12.02
N VAL A 58 -15.78 22.01 -13.05
CA VAL A 58 -15.26 21.80 -14.41
C VAL A 58 -14.75 23.12 -15.01
N ARG A 59 -15.49 24.23 -14.82
CA ARG A 59 -15.01 25.57 -15.23
C ARG A 59 -13.69 25.93 -14.60
N SER A 60 -13.54 25.69 -13.29
CA SER A 60 -12.29 25.99 -12.58
C SER A 60 -11.13 25.11 -13.04
N ILE A 61 -11.37 23.84 -13.36
CA ILE A 61 -10.37 22.94 -13.97
C ILE A 61 -9.95 23.51 -15.33
N SER A 62 -10.90 23.91 -16.18
CA SER A 62 -10.65 24.47 -17.51
C SER A 62 -9.77 25.72 -17.49
N GLN A 63 -9.96 26.58 -16.47
CA GLN A 63 -9.15 27.79 -16.28
C GLN A 63 -7.73 27.49 -15.78
N GLN A 64 -7.56 26.53 -14.88
CA GLN A 64 -6.34 26.33 -14.10
C GLN A 64 -5.44 25.20 -14.61
N VAL A 65 -5.98 24.21 -15.33
CA VAL A 65 -5.22 23.05 -15.81
C VAL A 65 -4.85 23.28 -17.28
N LYS A 66 -3.56 23.11 -17.59
CA LYS A 66 -3.01 23.29 -18.94
C LYS A 66 -2.34 22.02 -19.44
N GLY A 67 -2.31 21.85 -20.75
CA GLY A 67 -1.70 20.70 -21.43
C GLY A 67 -2.71 19.65 -21.88
N PRO A 68 -3.39 18.91 -21.00
CA PRO A 68 -4.43 17.96 -21.40
C PRO A 68 -5.64 18.63 -22.06
N VAL A 69 -6.36 17.87 -22.87
CA VAL A 69 -7.73 18.22 -23.28
C VAL A 69 -8.62 18.16 -22.03
N ILE A 70 -9.47 19.15 -21.82
CA ILE A 70 -10.50 19.14 -20.77
C ILE A 70 -11.83 18.80 -21.39
N ALA A 71 -12.38 17.65 -21.03
CA ALA A 71 -13.66 17.16 -21.52
C ALA A 71 -14.76 17.32 -20.46
N ALA A 72 -15.99 17.54 -20.93
CA ALA A 72 -17.19 17.54 -20.10
C ALA A 72 -18.27 16.68 -20.73
N LEU A 73 -18.91 15.84 -19.91
CA LEU A 73 -19.98 14.95 -20.34
C LEU A 73 -21.29 15.71 -20.54
N ALA A 74 -22.04 15.35 -21.58
CA ALA A 74 -23.37 15.90 -21.90
C ALA A 74 -24.28 14.81 -22.47
N ARG A 75 -25.53 14.75 -22.04
CA ARG A 75 -26.55 13.99 -22.77
C ARG A 75 -26.77 14.61 -24.14
N ALA A 76 -27.32 13.84 -25.09
CA ALA A 76 -27.64 14.31 -26.43
C ALA A 76 -28.86 15.24 -26.45
N VAL A 77 -28.85 16.27 -25.58
CA VAL A 77 -29.87 17.33 -25.48
C VAL A 77 -29.20 18.70 -25.45
N LYS A 78 -29.84 19.67 -26.07
CA LYS A 78 -29.26 21.01 -26.29
C LYS A 78 -28.79 21.68 -24.98
N ASP A 79 -29.62 21.68 -23.96
CA ASP A 79 -29.31 22.37 -22.69
C ASP A 79 -28.10 21.79 -22.00
N ASP A 80 -27.91 20.45 -22.02
CA ASP A 80 -26.72 19.78 -21.45
C ASP A 80 -25.46 20.16 -22.21
N ILE A 81 -25.55 20.23 -23.56
CA ILE A 81 -24.43 20.61 -24.43
C ILE A 81 -24.04 22.06 -24.19
N ASP A 82 -25.01 22.97 -24.02
CA ASP A 82 -24.77 24.38 -23.69
C ASP A 82 -24.04 24.52 -22.35
N ILE A 83 -24.49 23.80 -21.33
CA ILE A 83 -23.87 23.79 -20.00
C ILE A 83 -22.44 23.16 -20.05
N ALA A 84 -22.26 22.08 -20.80
CA ALA A 84 -20.94 21.49 -21.00
C ALA A 84 -19.99 22.46 -21.71
N TRP A 85 -20.45 23.15 -22.75
CA TRP A 85 -19.66 24.18 -23.40
C TRP A 85 -19.29 25.33 -22.46
N GLU A 86 -20.24 25.83 -21.69
CA GLU A 86 -19.98 26.86 -20.67
C GLU A 86 -18.87 26.44 -19.70
N ALA A 87 -18.83 25.17 -19.33
CA ALA A 87 -17.83 24.62 -18.40
C ALA A 87 -16.42 24.52 -19.02
N VAL A 88 -16.31 24.15 -20.32
CA VAL A 88 -15.00 23.84 -20.93
C VAL A 88 -14.45 24.92 -21.85
N ARG A 89 -15.24 25.93 -22.27
CA ARG A 89 -14.85 26.92 -23.28
C ARG A 89 -13.59 27.74 -22.95
N GLU A 90 -13.21 27.80 -21.66
CA GLU A 90 -12.01 28.51 -21.23
C GLU A 90 -10.78 27.60 -21.13
N ALA A 91 -10.93 26.29 -21.41
CA ALA A 91 -9.80 25.37 -21.48
C ALA A 91 -8.94 25.70 -22.72
N GLU A 92 -7.64 25.40 -22.61
CA GLU A 92 -6.71 25.52 -23.74
C GLU A 92 -7.12 24.60 -24.90
N ARG A 93 -7.62 23.41 -24.56
CA ARG A 93 -8.12 22.41 -25.50
C ARG A 93 -9.44 21.84 -24.97
N PRO A 94 -10.60 22.47 -25.32
CA PRO A 94 -11.90 22.01 -24.86
C PRO A 94 -12.42 20.84 -25.68
N ARG A 95 -13.16 19.93 -25.05
CA ARG A 95 -13.92 18.85 -25.68
C ARG A 95 -15.30 18.70 -25.04
N ILE A 96 -16.32 18.59 -25.87
CA ILE A 96 -17.67 18.19 -25.42
C ILE A 96 -17.80 16.69 -25.68
N HIS A 97 -18.12 15.92 -24.63
CA HIS A 97 -18.35 14.49 -24.70
C HIS A 97 -19.83 14.19 -24.64
N VAL A 98 -20.43 13.91 -25.80
CA VAL A 98 -21.88 13.62 -25.95
C VAL A 98 -22.11 12.13 -25.90
N PHE A 99 -23.10 11.66 -25.14
CA PHE A 99 -23.48 10.24 -25.12
C PHE A 99 -24.97 10.03 -25.37
N LEU A 100 -25.28 8.88 -25.98
CA LEU A 100 -26.66 8.47 -26.25
C LEU A 100 -26.74 6.94 -26.26
N GLY A 101 -27.78 6.38 -25.59
CA GLY A 101 -28.02 4.93 -25.57
C GLY A 101 -28.29 4.37 -26.96
N SER A 102 -27.56 3.30 -27.33
CA SER A 102 -27.59 2.71 -28.67
C SER A 102 -28.19 1.30 -28.72
N SER A 103 -28.14 0.54 -27.62
CA SER A 103 -28.75 -0.79 -27.60
C SER A 103 -30.27 -0.75 -27.62
N ASP A 104 -30.90 -1.78 -28.19
CA ASP A 104 -32.35 -1.91 -28.23
C ASP A 104 -32.99 -1.81 -26.83
N ILE A 105 -32.29 -2.31 -25.81
CA ILE A 105 -32.75 -2.21 -24.42
C ILE A 105 -32.80 -0.76 -23.94
N HIS A 106 -31.76 0.04 -24.24
CA HIS A 106 -31.71 1.44 -23.91
C HIS A 106 -32.70 2.26 -24.72
N ILE A 107 -32.80 2.02 -26.03
CA ILE A 107 -33.75 2.68 -26.93
C ILE A 107 -35.16 2.49 -26.42
N ARG A 108 -35.59 1.25 -26.18
CA ARG A 108 -36.99 0.95 -25.83
C ARG A 108 -37.32 1.28 -24.37
N LYS A 109 -36.42 0.97 -23.42
CA LYS A 109 -36.73 1.08 -21.98
C LYS A 109 -36.34 2.40 -21.37
N LYS A 110 -35.16 2.96 -21.75
CA LYS A 110 -34.60 4.20 -21.20
C LYS A 110 -35.09 5.41 -22.00
N LEU A 111 -34.93 5.39 -23.32
CA LEU A 111 -35.26 6.51 -24.19
C LEU A 111 -36.75 6.49 -24.65
N ARG A 112 -37.43 5.35 -24.56
CA ARG A 112 -38.81 5.17 -25.04
C ARG A 112 -38.99 5.64 -26.48
N SER A 113 -38.08 5.26 -27.35
CA SER A 113 -37.93 5.72 -28.71
C SER A 113 -37.73 4.54 -29.67
N ASP A 114 -37.36 4.82 -30.89
CA ASP A 114 -37.00 3.86 -31.93
C ASP A 114 -35.61 4.19 -32.52
N ARG A 115 -35.03 3.22 -33.26
CA ARG A 115 -33.70 3.36 -33.85
C ARG A 115 -33.56 4.59 -34.78
N LYS A 116 -34.60 4.93 -35.56
CA LYS A 116 -34.57 6.05 -36.51
C LYS A 116 -34.47 7.38 -35.76
N ASN A 117 -35.31 7.58 -34.78
CA ASN A 117 -35.31 8.80 -33.95
C ASN A 117 -33.98 8.94 -33.17
N VAL A 118 -33.45 7.84 -32.60
CA VAL A 118 -32.16 7.85 -31.87
C VAL A 118 -31.00 8.21 -32.80
N LEU A 119 -31.00 7.73 -34.05
CA LEU A 119 -30.01 8.12 -35.05
C LEU A 119 -30.06 9.62 -35.39
N GLU A 120 -31.25 10.17 -35.55
CA GLU A 120 -31.46 11.61 -35.80
C GLU A 120 -31.04 12.46 -34.57
N MET A 121 -31.34 11.99 -33.36
CA MET A 121 -30.91 12.63 -32.11
C MET A 121 -29.36 12.68 -32.00
N ALA A 122 -28.69 11.56 -32.26
CA ALA A 122 -27.22 11.48 -32.26
C ALA A 122 -26.61 12.48 -33.23
N ALA A 123 -27.03 12.45 -34.51
CA ALA A 123 -26.50 13.35 -35.53
C ALA A 123 -26.78 14.83 -35.22
N SER A 124 -27.97 15.15 -34.69
CA SER A 124 -28.35 16.53 -34.34
C SER A 124 -27.55 17.05 -33.14
N ALA A 125 -27.39 16.26 -32.11
CA ALA A 125 -26.61 16.61 -30.90
C ALA A 125 -25.13 16.86 -31.23
N VAL A 126 -24.52 15.93 -31.99
CA VAL A 126 -23.12 16.07 -32.42
C VAL A 126 -22.95 17.32 -33.30
N ARG A 127 -23.81 17.56 -34.25
CA ARG A 127 -23.76 18.76 -35.12
C ARG A 127 -23.88 20.03 -34.30
N TYR A 128 -24.77 20.05 -33.31
CA TYR A 128 -24.94 21.18 -32.42
C TYR A 128 -23.68 21.41 -31.57
N ALA A 129 -23.15 20.37 -30.93
CA ALA A 129 -21.90 20.44 -30.15
C ALA A 129 -20.71 20.91 -31.01
N LYS A 130 -20.63 20.41 -32.26
CA LYS A 130 -19.57 20.80 -33.22
C LYS A 130 -19.63 22.28 -33.61
N GLY A 131 -20.81 22.87 -33.62
CA GLY A 131 -21.00 24.32 -33.83
C GLY A 131 -20.43 25.17 -32.69
N LEU A 132 -20.26 24.60 -31.48
CA LEU A 132 -19.76 25.28 -30.30
C LEU A 132 -18.28 24.96 -30.04
N CYS A 133 -17.87 23.69 -30.20
CA CYS A 133 -16.60 23.15 -29.75
C CYS A 133 -15.83 22.48 -30.90
N PRO A 134 -14.52 22.76 -31.06
CA PRO A 134 -13.71 22.15 -32.12
C PRO A 134 -13.51 20.63 -31.96
N GLU A 135 -13.44 20.11 -30.73
CA GLU A 135 -13.35 18.68 -30.46
C GLU A 135 -14.66 18.17 -29.84
N VAL A 136 -15.28 17.18 -30.50
CA VAL A 136 -16.51 16.53 -30.05
C VAL A 136 -16.27 15.02 -30.00
N GLU A 137 -16.45 14.42 -28.83
CA GLU A 137 -16.48 12.99 -28.63
C GLU A 137 -17.92 12.50 -28.55
N PHE A 138 -18.23 11.41 -29.23
CA PHE A 138 -19.55 10.80 -29.19
C PHE A 138 -19.45 9.35 -28.71
N SER A 139 -20.14 9.05 -27.59
CA SER A 139 -20.26 7.72 -27.02
C SER A 139 -21.58 7.05 -27.40
N THR A 140 -21.46 5.86 -27.99
CA THR A 140 -22.59 4.95 -28.22
C THR A 140 -22.86 4.16 -26.94
N GLU A 141 -23.54 4.76 -25.94
CA GLU A 141 -23.79 4.11 -24.65
C GLU A 141 -24.41 2.71 -24.84
N ASP A 142 -23.84 1.70 -24.18
CA ASP A 142 -24.17 0.29 -24.32
C ASP A 142 -23.78 -0.30 -25.70
N GLY A 143 -22.68 0.21 -26.25
CA GLY A 143 -22.20 -0.13 -27.59
C GLY A 143 -21.86 -1.62 -27.75
N SER A 144 -21.31 -2.27 -26.72
CA SER A 144 -20.99 -3.70 -26.75
C SER A 144 -22.19 -4.62 -26.95
N ARG A 145 -23.40 -4.16 -26.54
CA ARG A 145 -24.66 -4.92 -26.70
C ARG A 145 -25.56 -4.39 -27.82
N THR A 146 -25.07 -3.41 -28.60
CA THR A 146 -25.83 -2.83 -29.71
C THR A 146 -25.74 -3.74 -30.93
N ASP A 147 -26.85 -3.85 -31.67
CA ASP A 147 -26.87 -4.48 -32.97
C ASP A 147 -25.78 -3.87 -33.87
N PHE A 148 -24.95 -4.70 -34.50
CA PHE A 148 -23.74 -4.26 -35.18
C PHE A 148 -24.01 -3.28 -36.33
N ASP A 149 -25.02 -3.55 -37.16
CA ASP A 149 -25.32 -2.71 -38.32
C ASP A 149 -25.86 -1.35 -37.86
N PHE A 150 -26.67 -1.34 -36.80
CA PHE A 150 -27.15 -0.12 -36.19
C PHE A 150 -26.03 0.67 -35.51
N LEU A 151 -25.11 0.00 -34.81
CA LEU A 151 -23.92 0.63 -34.23
C LEU A 151 -23.08 1.32 -35.31
N CYS A 152 -22.78 0.64 -36.40
CA CYS A 152 -22.07 1.22 -37.55
C CYS A 152 -22.81 2.44 -38.14
N SER A 153 -24.14 2.38 -38.22
CA SER A 153 -24.97 3.49 -38.72
C SER A 153 -24.90 4.71 -37.79
N MET A 154 -24.92 4.51 -36.47
CA MET A 154 -24.77 5.57 -35.47
C MET A 154 -23.38 6.21 -35.51
N ILE A 155 -22.34 5.41 -35.61
CA ILE A 155 -20.94 5.86 -35.70
C ILE A 155 -20.79 6.72 -36.98
N GLU A 156 -21.21 6.22 -38.13
CA GLU A 156 -21.11 6.96 -39.39
C GLU A 156 -21.88 8.28 -39.32
N ALA A 157 -23.10 8.27 -38.80
CA ALA A 157 -23.93 9.50 -38.66
C ALA A 157 -23.28 10.54 -37.74
N ALA A 158 -22.66 10.11 -36.64
CA ALA A 158 -21.94 10.97 -35.71
C ALA A 158 -20.68 11.57 -36.36
N ILE A 159 -19.92 10.78 -37.12
CA ILE A 159 -18.74 11.29 -37.86
C ILE A 159 -19.14 12.30 -38.92
N GLN A 160 -20.18 12.02 -39.69
CA GLN A 160 -20.73 12.96 -40.70
C GLN A 160 -21.28 14.24 -40.07
N ALA A 161 -21.78 14.15 -38.83
CA ALA A 161 -22.23 15.33 -38.08
C ALA A 161 -21.07 16.14 -37.47
N GLY A 162 -19.82 15.64 -37.49
CA GLY A 162 -18.62 16.36 -37.10
C GLY A 162 -17.94 15.84 -35.82
N ALA A 163 -18.26 14.65 -35.33
CA ALA A 163 -17.51 14.02 -34.26
C ALA A 163 -16.02 13.85 -34.63
N THR A 164 -15.13 14.13 -33.70
CA THR A 164 -13.68 14.01 -33.86
C THR A 164 -13.16 12.73 -33.13
N VAL A 165 -13.94 12.23 -32.20
CA VAL A 165 -13.68 10.98 -31.47
C VAL A 165 -14.99 10.19 -31.39
N ILE A 166 -14.91 8.89 -31.64
CA ILE A 166 -16.01 7.95 -31.43
C ILE A 166 -15.60 7.01 -30.32
N ASN A 167 -16.41 6.92 -29.27
CA ASN A 167 -16.20 6.02 -28.16
C ASN A 167 -17.23 4.88 -28.19
N VAL A 168 -16.72 3.65 -28.08
CA VAL A 168 -17.53 2.42 -28.01
C VAL A 168 -17.38 1.83 -26.61
N PRO A 169 -18.38 2.00 -25.72
CA PRO A 169 -18.30 1.52 -24.37
C PRO A 169 -18.87 0.10 -24.19
N ASP A 170 -18.20 -0.68 -23.36
CA ASP A 170 -18.77 -1.83 -22.65
C ASP A 170 -19.36 -1.36 -21.32
N THR A 171 -20.53 -0.73 -21.42
CA THR A 171 -21.16 0.03 -20.32
C THR A 171 -21.53 -0.83 -19.12
N VAL A 172 -21.79 -2.12 -19.31
CA VAL A 172 -22.20 -3.04 -18.24
C VAL A 172 -21.12 -4.07 -17.90
N GLY A 173 -19.91 -3.91 -18.44
CA GLY A 173 -18.79 -4.81 -18.17
C GLY A 173 -19.06 -6.28 -18.53
N TYR A 174 -19.79 -6.50 -19.63
CA TYR A 174 -20.30 -7.80 -20.03
C TYR A 174 -19.45 -8.51 -21.08
N ALA A 175 -18.70 -7.75 -21.88
CA ALA A 175 -17.91 -8.26 -22.98
C ALA A 175 -16.70 -9.08 -22.49
N VAL A 176 -16.26 -10.03 -23.32
CA VAL A 176 -14.99 -10.72 -23.14
C VAL A 176 -13.97 -10.22 -24.17
N PRO A 177 -12.63 -10.36 -23.92
CA PRO A 177 -11.60 -9.71 -24.75
C PRO A 177 -11.68 -10.07 -26.25
N GLU A 178 -11.98 -11.31 -26.57
CA GLU A 178 -12.08 -11.76 -27.96
C GLU A 178 -13.25 -11.10 -28.69
N GLU A 179 -14.41 -11.03 -28.04
CA GLU A 179 -15.63 -10.42 -28.60
C GLU A 179 -15.46 -8.91 -28.75
N PHE A 180 -14.93 -8.26 -27.72
CA PHE A 180 -14.75 -6.80 -27.73
C PHE A 180 -13.67 -6.36 -28.72
N GLY A 181 -12.55 -7.10 -28.77
CA GLY A 181 -11.51 -6.88 -29.77
C GLY A 181 -12.02 -7.06 -31.20
N ASP A 182 -12.79 -8.14 -31.46
CA ASP A 182 -13.40 -8.38 -32.78
C ASP A 182 -14.40 -7.28 -33.16
N LEU A 183 -15.19 -6.79 -32.20
CA LEU A 183 -16.11 -5.68 -32.44
C LEU A 183 -15.34 -4.43 -32.94
N ILE A 184 -14.24 -4.07 -32.30
CA ILE A 184 -13.42 -2.90 -32.69
C ILE A 184 -12.78 -3.10 -34.06
N ARG A 185 -12.25 -4.30 -34.34
CA ARG A 185 -11.71 -4.64 -35.66
C ARG A 185 -12.78 -4.50 -36.75
N ARG A 186 -13.95 -5.07 -36.54
CA ARG A 186 -15.08 -5.02 -37.49
C ARG A 186 -15.57 -3.60 -37.74
N ILE A 187 -15.61 -2.75 -36.70
CA ILE A 187 -15.97 -1.32 -36.87
C ILE A 187 -14.94 -0.64 -37.79
N ARG A 188 -13.63 -0.88 -37.59
CA ARG A 188 -12.56 -0.35 -38.44
C ARG A 188 -12.69 -0.79 -39.90
N GLU A 189 -13.13 -2.02 -40.13
CA GLU A 189 -13.28 -2.59 -41.48
C GLU A 189 -14.59 -2.14 -42.14
N THR A 190 -15.65 -1.90 -41.38
CA THR A 190 -17.01 -1.67 -41.93
C THR A 190 -17.35 -0.20 -42.08
N VAL A 191 -16.87 0.68 -41.18
CA VAL A 191 -17.22 2.12 -41.19
C VAL A 191 -16.15 2.91 -41.94
N PRO A 192 -16.38 3.39 -43.17
CA PRO A 192 -15.33 4.01 -44.01
C PRO A 192 -14.75 5.29 -43.42
N SER A 193 -15.55 6.10 -42.72
CA SER A 193 -15.12 7.37 -42.15
C SER A 193 -14.38 7.23 -40.82
N ILE A 194 -14.32 6.05 -40.20
CA ILE A 194 -13.66 5.83 -38.91
C ILE A 194 -12.17 6.18 -38.89
N HIS A 195 -11.53 6.12 -40.06
CA HIS A 195 -10.11 6.47 -40.21
C HIS A 195 -9.81 7.98 -40.16
N ARG A 196 -10.85 8.81 -40.13
CA ARG A 196 -10.75 10.30 -40.04
C ARG A 196 -10.80 10.79 -38.59
N VAL A 197 -11.16 9.94 -37.65
CA VAL A 197 -11.39 10.26 -36.25
C VAL A 197 -10.63 9.28 -35.35
N LEU A 198 -10.50 9.62 -34.06
CA LEU A 198 -9.99 8.67 -33.07
C LEU A 198 -11.10 7.68 -32.70
N LEU A 199 -10.75 6.40 -32.64
CA LEU A 199 -11.61 5.36 -32.09
C LEU A 199 -11.22 5.09 -30.64
N SER A 200 -12.13 5.43 -29.73
CA SER A 200 -12.01 5.31 -28.29
C SER A 200 -12.78 4.10 -27.77
N VAL A 201 -12.34 3.57 -26.65
CA VAL A 201 -13.05 2.52 -25.91
C VAL A 201 -13.13 2.84 -24.43
N HIS A 202 -14.22 2.39 -23.79
CA HIS A 202 -14.49 2.53 -22.37
C HIS A 202 -15.01 1.19 -21.83
N CYS A 203 -14.38 0.60 -20.82
CA CYS A 203 -14.78 -0.70 -20.30
C CYS A 203 -15.00 -0.65 -18.80
N HIS A 204 -16.20 -1.10 -18.35
CA HIS A 204 -16.48 -1.38 -16.95
C HIS A 204 -15.98 -2.77 -16.54
N ASP A 205 -15.78 -2.98 -15.23
CA ASP A 205 -15.03 -4.12 -14.68
C ASP A 205 -15.92 -5.15 -13.98
N ASP A 206 -17.21 -5.22 -14.34
CA ASP A 206 -18.19 -6.11 -13.68
C ASP A 206 -17.81 -7.59 -13.72
N LEU A 207 -17.12 -8.03 -14.76
CA LEU A 207 -16.55 -9.38 -14.88
C LEU A 207 -15.05 -9.45 -14.55
N GLY A 208 -14.41 -8.34 -14.13
CA GLY A 208 -12.97 -8.28 -13.89
C GLY A 208 -12.13 -8.29 -15.18
N LEU A 209 -12.70 -7.83 -16.31
CA LEU A 209 -12.07 -7.91 -17.63
C LEU A 209 -11.84 -6.54 -18.30
N ALA A 210 -12.12 -5.44 -17.62
CA ALA A 210 -12.07 -4.11 -18.23
C ALA A 210 -10.70 -3.79 -18.85
N VAL A 211 -9.61 -4.09 -18.15
CA VAL A 211 -8.25 -3.89 -18.67
C VAL A 211 -7.98 -4.82 -19.86
N ALA A 212 -8.37 -6.09 -19.76
CA ALA A 212 -8.16 -7.06 -20.83
C ALA A 212 -8.95 -6.68 -22.10
N ASN A 213 -10.21 -6.25 -21.95
CA ASN A 213 -11.05 -5.76 -23.06
C ASN A 213 -10.43 -4.52 -23.70
N SER A 214 -9.98 -3.54 -22.92
CA SER A 214 -9.34 -2.33 -23.42
C SER A 214 -8.05 -2.63 -24.19
N ILE A 215 -7.23 -3.54 -23.70
CA ILE A 215 -5.99 -3.97 -24.38
C ILE A 215 -6.31 -4.77 -25.66
N ALA A 216 -7.34 -5.62 -25.66
CA ALA A 216 -7.80 -6.31 -26.87
C ALA A 216 -8.30 -5.29 -27.92
N ALA A 217 -9.00 -4.25 -27.50
CA ALA A 217 -9.43 -3.17 -28.37
C ALA A 217 -8.24 -2.39 -28.96
N VAL A 218 -7.23 -2.06 -28.17
CA VAL A 218 -5.98 -1.42 -28.63
C VAL A 218 -5.28 -2.29 -29.66
N TYR A 219 -5.18 -3.60 -29.43
CA TYR A 219 -4.59 -4.54 -30.38
C TYR A 219 -5.34 -4.53 -31.72
N ASN A 220 -6.66 -4.38 -31.68
CA ASN A 220 -7.55 -4.37 -32.85
C ASN A 220 -7.83 -2.97 -33.41
N GLY A 221 -7.13 -1.93 -32.97
CA GLY A 221 -7.14 -0.65 -33.64
C GLY A 221 -7.74 0.53 -32.87
N ALA A 222 -8.11 0.39 -31.60
CA ALA A 222 -8.50 1.55 -30.79
C ALA A 222 -7.33 2.51 -30.58
N ASP A 223 -7.58 3.82 -30.68
CA ASP A 223 -6.58 4.89 -30.59
C ASP A 223 -6.59 5.59 -29.22
N GLN A 224 -7.69 5.50 -28.48
CA GLN A 224 -7.90 6.08 -27.16
C GLN A 224 -8.49 5.02 -26.22
N VAL A 225 -8.09 5.07 -24.95
CA VAL A 225 -8.69 4.26 -23.87
C VAL A 225 -9.16 5.21 -22.77
N GLU A 226 -10.47 5.16 -22.46
CA GLU A 226 -11.01 5.77 -21.27
C GLU A 226 -10.78 4.85 -20.07
N CYS A 227 -10.23 5.39 -19.00
CA CYS A 227 -9.87 4.64 -17.80
C CYS A 227 -9.87 5.55 -16.57
N THR A 228 -9.71 4.96 -15.39
CA THR A 228 -9.62 5.71 -14.14
C THR A 228 -8.39 5.31 -13.34
N VAL A 229 -7.88 6.22 -12.53
CA VAL A 229 -6.85 5.90 -11.55
C VAL A 229 -7.42 4.88 -10.56
N ASN A 230 -6.68 3.81 -10.30
CA ASN A 230 -7.06 2.69 -9.44
C ASN A 230 -8.27 1.86 -9.94
N GLY A 231 -8.75 2.10 -11.14
CA GLY A 231 -9.92 1.40 -11.69
C GLY A 231 -11.24 1.74 -10.99
N ILE A 232 -11.33 2.85 -10.28
CA ILE A 232 -12.55 3.26 -9.56
C ILE A 232 -13.67 3.64 -10.54
N GLY A 233 -14.93 3.58 -10.11
CA GLY A 233 -16.09 3.98 -10.92
C GLY A 233 -17.39 3.34 -10.48
N GLU A 234 -18.39 3.46 -11.32
CA GLU A 234 -19.72 2.88 -11.11
C GLU A 234 -19.62 1.34 -10.92
N ARG A 235 -20.37 0.79 -9.99
CA ARG A 235 -20.43 -0.65 -9.65
C ARG A 235 -19.06 -1.25 -9.30
N ALA A 236 -18.48 -2.09 -10.20
CA ALA A 236 -17.17 -2.71 -10.02
C ALA A 236 -15.99 -1.82 -10.49
N GLY A 237 -16.29 -0.66 -11.10
CA GLY A 237 -15.31 0.29 -11.58
C GLY A 237 -15.00 0.19 -13.07
N ASN A 238 -13.91 0.82 -13.47
CA ASN A 238 -13.42 0.97 -14.82
C ASN A 238 -12.11 0.23 -15.06
N ALA A 239 -11.64 0.21 -16.31
CA ALA A 239 -10.26 -0.15 -16.61
C ALA A 239 -9.28 0.73 -15.82
N SER A 240 -8.29 0.11 -15.16
CA SER A 240 -7.29 0.83 -14.37
C SER A 240 -6.25 1.51 -15.26
N LEU A 241 -6.08 2.82 -15.14
CA LEU A 241 -5.13 3.62 -15.90
C LEU A 241 -3.70 3.05 -15.80
N GLU A 242 -3.25 2.81 -14.58
CA GLU A 242 -1.91 2.28 -14.29
C GLU A 242 -1.66 0.93 -14.95
N GLU A 243 -2.67 0.06 -15.00
CA GLU A 243 -2.56 -1.26 -15.60
C GLU A 243 -2.49 -1.16 -17.13
N ILE A 244 -3.35 -0.36 -17.76
CA ILE A 244 -3.30 -0.11 -19.22
C ILE A 244 -1.92 0.41 -19.62
N VAL A 245 -1.44 1.46 -18.95
CA VAL A 245 -0.16 2.10 -19.27
C VAL A 245 1.00 1.13 -19.12
N MET A 246 1.03 0.36 -18.02
CA MET A 246 2.14 -0.54 -17.76
C MET A 246 2.10 -1.81 -18.63
N VAL A 247 0.92 -2.30 -19.04
CA VAL A 247 0.83 -3.36 -20.05
C VAL A 247 1.43 -2.90 -21.36
N LEU A 248 1.05 -1.72 -21.87
CA LEU A 248 1.59 -1.20 -23.13
C LEU A 248 3.10 -0.96 -23.06
N ARG A 249 3.62 -0.51 -21.92
CA ARG A 249 5.06 -0.30 -21.70
C ARG A 249 5.83 -1.61 -21.62
N THR A 250 5.40 -2.55 -20.78
CA THR A 250 6.13 -3.81 -20.55
C THR A 250 6.02 -4.78 -21.72
N ARG A 251 4.91 -4.72 -22.46
CA ARG A 251 4.65 -5.59 -23.61
C ARG A 251 4.73 -4.85 -24.95
N PHE A 252 5.56 -3.82 -25.01
CA PHE A 252 5.75 -2.99 -26.21
C PHE A 252 6.01 -3.83 -27.47
N ALA A 253 6.82 -4.88 -27.38
CA ALA A 253 7.12 -5.76 -28.51
C ALA A 253 5.87 -6.39 -29.14
N ASN A 254 4.82 -6.64 -28.34
CA ASN A 254 3.56 -7.24 -28.79
C ASN A 254 2.61 -6.21 -29.40
N TYR A 255 2.49 -5.04 -28.76
CA TYR A 255 1.45 -4.06 -29.11
C TYR A 255 1.96 -2.96 -30.06
N GLN A 256 3.27 -2.73 -30.13
CA GLN A 256 3.90 -1.64 -30.89
C GLN A 256 3.23 -0.28 -30.62
N ALA A 257 2.77 -0.10 -29.39
CA ALA A 257 1.98 1.04 -28.93
C ALA A 257 2.62 1.67 -27.68
N THR A 258 2.50 3.00 -27.57
CA THR A 258 3.05 3.80 -26.46
C THR A 258 2.03 4.80 -25.98
N THR A 259 2.16 5.26 -24.74
CA THR A 259 1.38 6.37 -24.17
C THR A 259 2.30 7.56 -23.87
N ALA A 260 1.72 8.74 -23.66
CA ALA A 260 2.45 9.92 -23.20
C ALA A 260 2.62 9.98 -21.67
N VAL A 261 2.03 9.06 -20.94
CA VAL A 261 1.99 9.07 -19.47
C VAL A 261 3.40 8.97 -18.87
N ASP A 262 3.70 9.89 -17.95
CA ASP A 262 4.88 9.81 -17.09
C ASP A 262 4.64 8.75 -16.00
N THR A 263 5.15 7.55 -16.24
CA THR A 263 4.95 6.41 -15.34
C THR A 263 5.50 6.65 -13.94
N THR A 264 6.51 7.52 -13.78
CA THR A 264 7.08 7.86 -12.46
C THR A 264 6.11 8.61 -11.55
N GLN A 265 5.01 9.13 -12.09
CA GLN A 265 3.94 9.78 -11.33
C GLN A 265 2.81 8.81 -10.92
N ILE A 266 2.78 7.59 -11.46
CA ILE A 266 1.66 6.64 -11.26
C ILE A 266 1.41 6.37 -9.77
N TYR A 267 2.42 5.95 -9.03
CA TYR A 267 2.24 5.60 -7.62
C TYR A 267 1.75 6.78 -6.78
N ARG A 268 2.35 7.95 -7.00
CA ARG A 268 1.94 9.19 -6.33
C ARG A 268 0.48 9.54 -6.64
N THR A 269 0.06 9.42 -7.90
CA THR A 269 -1.30 9.71 -8.34
C THR A 269 -2.30 8.74 -7.72
N SER A 270 -1.99 7.43 -7.74
CA SER A 270 -2.80 6.40 -7.10
C SER A 270 -3.03 6.69 -5.61
N ARG A 271 -1.97 6.98 -4.86
CA ARG A 271 -2.05 7.29 -3.43
C ARG A 271 -2.81 8.58 -3.15
N MET A 272 -2.65 9.59 -4.00
CA MET A 272 -3.37 10.85 -3.87
C MET A 272 -4.88 10.65 -4.06
N VAL A 273 -5.30 9.98 -5.14
CA VAL A 273 -6.71 9.68 -5.42
C VAL A 273 -7.32 8.85 -4.30
N SER A 274 -6.64 7.78 -3.87
CA SER A 274 -7.06 6.94 -2.74
C SER A 274 -7.31 7.76 -1.47
N ARG A 275 -6.37 8.62 -1.10
CA ARG A 275 -6.48 9.48 0.09
C ARG A 275 -7.60 10.51 -0.03
N VAL A 276 -7.71 11.20 -1.18
CA VAL A 276 -8.65 12.30 -1.38
C VAL A 276 -10.09 11.79 -1.47
N MET A 277 -10.30 10.64 -2.10
CA MET A 277 -11.60 9.99 -2.24
C MET A 277 -11.94 9.07 -1.06
N ASN A 278 -10.99 8.83 -0.15
CA ASN A 278 -11.12 7.89 0.98
C ASN A 278 -11.48 6.46 0.53
N ILE A 279 -10.90 6.02 -0.59
CA ILE A 279 -11.06 4.66 -1.12
C ILE A 279 -9.72 3.95 -1.01
N THR A 280 -9.67 2.87 -0.23
CA THR A 280 -8.44 2.11 0.00
C THR A 280 -8.06 1.29 -1.23
N VAL A 281 -6.82 1.41 -1.69
CA VAL A 281 -6.25 0.51 -2.70
C VAL A 281 -5.98 -0.84 -2.05
N GLN A 282 -6.47 -1.92 -2.66
CA GLN A 282 -6.21 -3.27 -2.17
C GLN A 282 -4.70 -3.56 -2.13
N PRO A 283 -4.17 -4.19 -1.07
CA PRO A 283 -2.72 -4.47 -0.98
C PRO A 283 -2.16 -5.28 -2.16
N ASN A 284 -2.96 -6.16 -2.74
CA ASN A 284 -2.60 -6.99 -3.89
C ASN A 284 -3.01 -6.38 -5.25
N LYS A 285 -3.46 -5.12 -5.29
CA LYS A 285 -3.76 -4.44 -6.56
C LYS A 285 -2.53 -4.45 -7.46
N ALA A 286 -2.71 -4.82 -8.71
CA ALA A 286 -1.62 -4.78 -9.68
C ALA A 286 -1.02 -3.36 -9.78
N ILE A 287 0.27 -3.27 -10.04
CA ILE A 287 1.06 -2.06 -10.25
C ILE A 287 1.22 -1.18 -9.00
N VAL A 288 0.13 -0.82 -8.31
CA VAL A 288 0.13 0.20 -7.22
C VAL A 288 -0.17 -0.35 -5.84
N GLY A 289 -0.51 -1.63 -5.70
CA GLY A 289 -0.73 -2.27 -4.40
C GLY A 289 0.55 -2.32 -3.57
N GLU A 290 0.43 -2.35 -2.25
CA GLU A 290 1.60 -2.43 -1.34
C GLU A 290 2.42 -3.70 -1.57
N ASN A 291 1.75 -4.79 -1.96
CA ASN A 291 2.38 -6.08 -2.22
C ASN A 291 2.89 -6.24 -3.66
N ALA A 292 2.67 -5.25 -4.56
CA ALA A 292 3.00 -5.38 -5.98
C ALA A 292 4.50 -5.69 -6.24
N PHE A 293 5.38 -5.27 -5.32
CA PHE A 293 6.82 -5.49 -5.36
C PHE A 293 7.34 -6.21 -4.11
N ALA A 294 6.47 -6.85 -3.34
CA ALA A 294 6.84 -7.54 -2.11
C ALA A 294 7.02 -9.04 -2.36
N HIS A 295 8.15 -9.59 -1.97
CA HIS A 295 8.46 -11.01 -2.05
C HIS A 295 8.56 -11.60 -0.64
N SER A 296 7.66 -12.51 -0.27
CA SER A 296 7.65 -13.18 1.04
C SER A 296 8.24 -14.61 0.99
N SER A 297 8.29 -15.22 -0.20
CA SER A 297 8.87 -16.55 -0.38
C SER A 297 10.39 -16.48 -0.42
N GLY A 298 11.09 -17.31 0.37
CA GLY A 298 12.55 -17.36 0.39
C GLY A 298 13.19 -17.68 -0.97
N ILE A 299 12.53 -18.52 -1.79
CA ILE A 299 12.98 -18.86 -3.15
C ILE A 299 12.91 -17.61 -4.05
N HIS A 300 11.83 -16.86 -3.97
CA HIS A 300 11.66 -15.63 -4.75
C HIS A 300 12.65 -14.55 -4.30
N GLN A 301 12.84 -14.39 -2.99
CA GLN A 301 13.81 -13.44 -2.42
C GLN A 301 15.25 -13.76 -2.88
N ASP A 302 15.65 -15.03 -2.86
CA ASP A 302 16.97 -15.46 -3.34
C ASP A 302 17.13 -15.19 -4.86
N GLY A 303 16.09 -15.44 -5.64
CA GLY A 303 16.08 -15.15 -7.08
C GLY A 303 16.26 -13.65 -7.36
N VAL A 304 15.44 -12.81 -6.72
CA VAL A 304 15.50 -11.33 -6.89
C VAL A 304 16.85 -10.76 -6.45
N LEU A 305 17.46 -11.31 -5.38
CA LEU A 305 18.78 -10.88 -4.92
C LEU A 305 19.89 -11.23 -5.91
N LYS A 306 19.74 -12.31 -6.67
CA LYS A 306 20.69 -12.71 -7.73
C LYS A 306 20.47 -11.90 -9.00
N ASP A 307 19.22 -11.80 -9.46
CA ASP A 307 18.80 -11.01 -10.61
C ASP A 307 17.30 -10.68 -10.48
N ARG A 308 16.96 -9.40 -10.42
CA ARG A 308 15.57 -8.94 -10.32
C ARG A 308 14.67 -9.46 -11.44
N SER A 309 15.20 -9.59 -12.65
CA SER A 309 14.45 -10.06 -13.82
C SER A 309 13.89 -11.48 -13.67
N THR A 310 14.34 -12.25 -12.66
CA THR A 310 13.84 -13.60 -12.39
C THR A 310 12.36 -13.61 -11.95
N TYR A 311 11.91 -12.54 -11.26
CA TYR A 311 10.55 -12.44 -10.73
C TYR A 311 9.91 -11.06 -10.89
N GLU A 312 10.62 -10.05 -11.40
CA GLU A 312 10.12 -8.70 -11.62
C GLU A 312 10.09 -8.35 -13.11
N ILE A 313 8.91 -8.02 -13.63
CA ILE A 313 8.69 -7.59 -15.02
C ILE A 313 8.80 -6.07 -15.20
N MET A 314 8.87 -5.32 -14.11
CA MET A 314 9.01 -3.86 -14.04
C MET A 314 9.76 -3.48 -12.76
N ARG A 315 10.32 -2.28 -12.73
CA ARG A 315 11.04 -1.78 -11.56
C ARG A 315 10.17 -0.83 -10.75
N PRO A 316 10.24 -0.84 -9.40
CA PRO A 316 9.54 0.13 -8.56
C PRO A 316 9.83 1.59 -8.94
N GLU A 317 11.07 1.87 -9.34
CA GLU A 317 11.51 3.20 -9.77
C GLU A 317 10.79 3.69 -11.01
N ASP A 318 10.37 2.79 -11.92
CA ASP A 318 9.58 3.11 -13.12
C ASP A 318 8.21 3.73 -12.77
N LEU A 319 7.72 3.48 -11.55
CA LEU A 319 6.46 3.99 -11.01
C LEU A 319 6.64 5.14 -10.01
N GLY A 320 7.89 5.57 -9.76
CA GLY A 320 8.23 6.60 -8.80
C GLY A 320 8.31 6.12 -7.34
N ILE A 321 8.40 4.81 -7.12
CA ILE A 321 8.62 4.21 -5.79
C ILE A 321 10.10 4.25 -5.47
N LYS A 322 10.47 4.98 -4.41
CA LYS A 322 11.88 5.25 -4.08
C LYS A 322 12.58 4.19 -3.24
N GLN A 323 11.82 3.33 -2.58
CA GLN A 323 12.39 2.28 -1.71
C GLN A 323 11.77 0.93 -2.03
N HIS A 324 12.64 -0.04 -2.26
CA HIS A 324 12.29 -1.45 -2.31
C HIS A 324 12.58 -2.04 -0.93
N THR A 325 11.60 -2.57 -0.24
CA THR A 325 11.79 -3.19 1.07
C THR A 325 11.55 -4.68 0.94
N ILE A 326 12.58 -5.50 1.20
CA ILE A 326 12.39 -6.93 1.40
C ILE A 326 11.65 -7.11 2.73
N VAL A 327 10.42 -7.59 2.65
CA VAL A 327 9.60 -7.90 3.83
C VAL A 327 10.08 -9.23 4.40
N LEU A 328 10.59 -9.20 5.63
CA LEU A 328 11.03 -10.39 6.33
C LEU A 328 9.86 -11.04 7.10
N THR A 329 9.67 -12.33 6.84
CA THR A 329 8.63 -13.18 7.45
C THR A 329 9.27 -14.52 7.86
N ALA A 330 8.52 -15.40 8.51
CA ALA A 330 8.94 -16.78 8.82
C ALA A 330 9.37 -17.61 7.58
N ARG A 331 8.99 -17.17 6.38
CA ARG A 331 9.35 -17.81 5.11
C ARG A 331 10.64 -17.26 4.49
N SER A 332 11.22 -16.22 5.08
CA SER A 332 12.44 -15.59 4.57
C SER A 332 13.65 -16.47 4.84
N GLY A 333 14.43 -16.73 3.81
CA GLY A 333 15.65 -17.55 3.89
C GLY A 333 16.86 -16.77 4.43
N ARG A 334 17.96 -17.50 4.66
CA ARG A 334 19.25 -16.96 5.14
C ARG A 334 19.78 -15.82 4.29
N ALA A 335 19.64 -15.91 2.95
CA ALA A 335 20.11 -14.87 2.02
C ALA A 335 19.39 -13.54 2.26
N ALA A 336 18.08 -13.55 2.41
CA ALA A 336 17.26 -12.34 2.66
C ALA A 336 17.60 -11.72 4.04
N LEU A 337 17.74 -12.54 5.09
CA LEU A 337 18.14 -12.05 6.40
C LEU A 337 19.54 -11.44 6.36
N LYS A 338 20.52 -12.12 5.73
CA LYS A 338 21.90 -11.64 5.60
C LYS A 338 21.95 -10.29 4.85
N HIS A 339 21.20 -10.18 3.76
CA HIS A 339 21.10 -8.93 3.00
C HIS A 339 20.53 -7.79 3.87
N ARG A 340 19.42 -8.05 4.57
CA ARG A 340 18.78 -7.04 5.43
C ARG A 340 19.64 -6.62 6.60
N LEU A 341 20.37 -7.54 7.21
CA LEU A 341 21.35 -7.24 8.26
C LEU A 341 22.50 -6.39 7.70
N GLY A 342 22.96 -6.67 6.48
CA GLY A 342 23.97 -5.85 5.78
C GLY A 342 23.49 -4.42 5.53
N GLU A 343 22.24 -4.22 5.10
CA GLU A 343 21.62 -2.88 4.94
C GLU A 343 21.55 -2.12 6.28
N LEU A 344 21.36 -2.83 7.40
CA LEU A 344 21.36 -2.26 8.75
C LEU A 344 22.78 -2.07 9.33
N GLY A 345 23.82 -2.40 8.58
CA GLY A 345 25.22 -2.24 8.99
C GLY A 345 25.80 -3.39 9.82
N PHE A 346 25.10 -4.52 9.90
CA PHE A 346 25.59 -5.68 10.65
C PHE A 346 26.37 -6.65 9.75
N SER A 347 27.62 -6.97 10.15
CA SER A 347 28.41 -8.06 9.57
C SER A 347 28.66 -9.08 10.68
N LEU A 348 28.10 -10.28 10.56
CA LEU A 348 28.13 -11.31 11.58
C LEU A 348 28.99 -12.49 11.14
N GLU A 349 29.77 -13.05 12.08
CA GLU A 349 30.47 -14.31 11.87
C GLU A 349 29.47 -15.46 11.63
N PRO A 350 29.84 -16.52 10.87
CA PRO A 350 28.92 -17.58 10.48
C PRO A 350 28.16 -18.23 11.64
N GLU A 351 28.81 -18.48 12.74
CA GLU A 351 28.20 -19.12 13.93
C GLU A 351 27.21 -18.19 14.63
N VAL A 352 27.51 -16.89 14.70
CA VAL A 352 26.61 -15.86 15.25
C VAL A 352 25.40 -15.68 14.34
N PHE A 353 25.63 -15.65 13.04
CA PHE A 353 24.56 -15.54 12.05
C PHE A 353 23.55 -16.69 12.16
N GLU A 354 24.00 -17.94 12.33
CA GLU A 354 23.09 -19.09 12.49
C GLU A 354 22.25 -18.98 13.77
N ARG A 355 22.81 -18.50 14.89
CA ARG A 355 22.02 -18.23 16.10
C ARG A 355 20.98 -17.11 15.88
N VAL A 356 21.39 -16.02 15.25
CA VAL A 356 20.49 -14.90 14.87
C VAL A 356 19.39 -15.41 13.93
N TYR A 357 19.72 -16.27 12.96
CA TYR A 357 18.74 -16.84 12.04
C TYR A 357 17.71 -17.71 12.75
N ASN A 358 18.15 -18.59 13.64
CA ASN A 358 17.23 -19.44 14.41
C ASN A 358 16.31 -18.59 15.30
N ARG A 359 16.86 -17.59 15.99
CA ARG A 359 16.05 -16.66 16.78
C ARG A 359 15.10 -15.82 15.94
N PHE A 360 15.54 -15.40 14.76
CA PHE A 360 14.70 -14.70 13.80
C PHE A 360 13.47 -15.55 13.40
N ILE A 361 13.65 -16.83 13.09
CA ILE A 361 12.54 -17.75 12.75
C ILE A 361 11.57 -17.87 13.92
N ASP A 362 12.05 -18.07 15.15
CA ASP A 362 11.22 -18.17 16.36
C ASP A 362 10.35 -16.92 16.59
N VAL A 363 10.90 -15.74 16.33
CA VAL A 363 10.16 -14.46 16.43
C VAL A 363 9.19 -14.31 15.27
N ALA A 364 9.62 -14.66 14.04
CA ALA A 364 8.83 -14.52 12.84
C ALA A 364 7.62 -15.47 12.79
N ASP A 365 7.69 -16.63 13.43
CA ASP A 365 6.54 -17.55 13.57
C ASP A 365 5.42 -16.95 14.43
N ARG A 366 5.75 -16.00 15.30
CA ARG A 366 4.79 -15.32 16.20
C ARG A 366 4.37 -13.93 15.71
N LYS A 367 5.08 -13.37 14.74
CA LYS A 367 4.85 -12.02 14.22
C LYS A 367 4.73 -12.05 12.70
N LYS A 368 3.73 -11.38 12.13
CA LYS A 368 3.48 -11.38 10.66
C LYS A 368 4.66 -10.84 9.86
N GLU A 369 5.32 -9.80 10.37
CA GLU A 369 6.44 -9.10 9.72
C GLU A 369 7.47 -8.71 10.75
N ILE A 370 8.74 -8.80 10.38
CA ILE A 370 9.87 -8.43 11.23
C ILE A 370 10.41 -7.07 10.79
N ALA A 371 10.26 -6.08 11.66
CA ALA A 371 10.78 -4.73 11.45
C ALA A 371 12.30 -4.64 11.66
N ALA A 372 12.92 -3.57 11.18
CA ALA A 372 14.35 -3.31 11.38
C ALA A 372 14.75 -3.28 12.87
N GLN A 373 13.89 -2.72 13.72
CA GLN A 373 14.10 -2.68 15.17
C GLN A 373 14.09 -4.07 15.82
N ASP A 374 13.21 -4.97 15.34
CA ASP A 374 13.19 -6.36 15.82
C ASP A 374 14.50 -7.08 15.48
N LEU A 375 15.03 -6.86 14.26
CA LEU A 375 16.31 -7.45 13.85
C LEU A 375 17.47 -6.93 14.69
N GLN A 376 17.50 -5.63 14.97
CA GLN A 376 18.51 -5.04 15.84
C GLN A 376 18.48 -5.69 17.22
N SER A 377 17.30 -5.84 17.81
CA SER A 377 17.14 -6.49 19.12
C SER A 377 17.57 -7.96 19.07
N ILE A 378 17.21 -8.71 18.02
CA ILE A 378 17.65 -10.11 17.85
C ILE A 378 19.18 -10.20 17.77
N VAL A 379 19.82 -9.34 16.98
CA VAL A 379 21.28 -9.30 16.84
C VAL A 379 21.93 -8.95 18.18
N GLU A 380 21.44 -7.91 18.86
CA GLU A 380 21.97 -7.49 20.17
C GLU A 380 21.90 -8.62 21.20
N ILE A 381 20.80 -9.38 21.22
CA ILE A 381 20.63 -10.53 22.13
C ILE A 381 21.64 -11.63 21.78
N GLU A 382 21.76 -12.01 20.51
CA GLU A 382 22.58 -13.16 20.10
C GLU A 382 24.09 -12.84 20.01
N VAL A 383 24.46 -11.62 19.69
CA VAL A 383 25.86 -11.16 19.78
C VAL A 383 26.30 -11.02 21.24
N SER A 384 25.36 -10.70 22.12
CA SER A 384 25.61 -10.43 23.53
C SER A 384 25.42 -11.66 24.42
N LYS A 385 25.45 -12.88 23.93
CA LYS A 385 25.52 -14.09 24.79
C LYS A 385 26.81 -14.07 25.56
N VAL A 386 26.73 -13.48 26.75
CA VAL A 386 27.79 -13.48 27.74
C VAL A 386 27.74 -14.81 28.50
N PRO A 387 28.86 -15.41 28.87
CA PRO A 387 28.85 -16.54 29.79
C PRO A 387 28.05 -16.19 31.05
N GLU A 388 27.06 -17.00 31.39
CA GLU A 388 26.25 -16.81 32.59
C GLU A 388 27.10 -17.12 33.82
N ALA A 389 27.66 -16.08 34.44
CA ALA A 389 28.33 -16.21 35.73
C ALA A 389 27.32 -16.56 36.84
N TYR A 390 26.07 -16.11 36.68
CA TYR A 390 24.93 -16.45 37.53
C TYR A 390 23.71 -16.76 36.68
N ALA A 391 22.98 -17.85 37.01
CA ALA A 391 21.73 -18.23 36.39
C ALA A 391 20.55 -18.12 37.38
N LEU A 392 19.40 -17.55 36.95
CA LEU A 392 18.20 -17.48 37.79
C LEU A 392 17.53 -18.87 37.85
N GLN A 393 17.44 -19.45 39.06
CA GLN A 393 16.83 -20.77 39.29
C GLN A 393 15.42 -20.69 39.83
N SER A 394 15.17 -19.79 40.80
CA SER A 394 13.81 -19.56 41.29
C SER A 394 13.62 -18.13 41.78
N LEU A 395 12.36 -17.67 41.69
CA LEU A 395 11.92 -16.36 42.12
C LEU A 395 10.58 -16.52 42.83
N GLN A 396 10.45 -16.02 44.06
CA GLN A 396 9.22 -15.95 44.81
C GLN A 396 8.99 -14.51 45.24
N ILE A 397 7.78 -14.01 45.04
CA ILE A 397 7.44 -12.61 45.30
C ILE A 397 6.17 -12.54 46.16
N MET A 398 6.23 -11.72 47.19
CA MET A 398 5.06 -11.32 47.99
C MET A 398 4.89 -9.80 47.86
N SER A 399 3.75 -9.40 47.28
CA SER A 399 3.44 -7.97 47.07
C SER A 399 1.93 -7.74 47.23
N GLY A 400 1.55 -6.59 47.74
CA GLY A 400 0.17 -6.18 47.93
C GLY A 400 0.04 -4.75 48.41
N THR A 401 -1.20 -4.20 48.42
CA THR A 401 -1.50 -2.78 48.65
C THR A 401 -1.12 -2.25 50.05
N ARG A 402 -0.92 -3.11 51.05
CA ARG A 402 -0.64 -2.73 52.45
C ARG A 402 0.50 -3.53 53.07
N MET A 403 1.37 -4.12 52.27
CA MET A 403 2.52 -4.86 52.74
C MET A 403 3.79 -4.38 52.04
N VAL A 404 4.91 -4.53 52.74
CA VAL A 404 6.23 -4.26 52.15
C VAL A 404 6.52 -5.34 51.13
N PRO A 405 6.82 -5.02 49.87
CA PRO A 405 7.17 -6.00 48.87
C PRO A 405 8.43 -6.78 49.28
N LEU A 406 8.38 -8.12 49.19
CA LEU A 406 9.44 -9.04 49.52
C LEU A 406 9.68 -9.93 48.32
N ALA A 407 10.95 -10.17 47.98
CA ALA A 407 11.34 -11.16 46.99
C ALA A 407 12.38 -12.10 47.59
N SER A 408 12.21 -13.42 47.36
CA SER A 408 13.23 -14.44 47.60
C SER A 408 13.78 -14.89 46.24
N VAL A 409 15.08 -14.75 46.04
CA VAL A 409 15.79 -15.06 44.79
C VAL A 409 16.76 -16.18 45.01
N THR A 410 16.76 -17.18 44.12
CA THR A 410 17.79 -18.23 44.11
C THR A 410 18.56 -18.14 42.78
N LEU A 411 19.86 -17.95 42.90
CA LEU A 411 20.77 -17.96 41.75
C LEU A 411 21.65 -19.18 41.80
N GLU A 412 22.00 -19.73 40.65
CA GLU A 412 23.05 -20.77 40.53
C GLU A 412 24.35 -20.12 40.07
N ARG A 413 25.45 -20.52 40.71
CA ARG A 413 26.82 -20.19 40.31
C ARG A 413 27.73 -21.39 40.55
N ASP A 414 28.47 -21.82 39.54
CA ASP A 414 29.42 -22.94 39.60
C ASP A 414 28.79 -24.21 40.21
N GLY A 415 27.51 -24.51 39.89
CA GLY A 415 26.77 -25.65 40.42
C GLY A 415 26.27 -25.51 41.87
N ARG A 416 26.43 -24.32 42.50
CA ARG A 416 25.94 -24.03 43.85
C ARG A 416 24.73 -23.11 43.80
N LEU A 417 23.71 -23.40 44.58
CA LEU A 417 22.53 -22.58 44.76
C LEU A 417 22.78 -21.57 45.88
N LEU A 418 22.55 -20.30 45.56
CA LEU A 418 22.66 -19.17 46.46
C LEU A 418 21.29 -18.53 46.59
N THR A 419 20.72 -18.49 47.81
CA THR A 419 19.37 -17.93 48.04
C THR A 419 19.48 -16.81 49.05
N ASP A 420 18.83 -15.69 48.75
CA ASP A 420 18.63 -14.57 49.68
C ASP A 420 17.26 -13.93 49.46
N ALA A 421 16.82 -13.14 50.43
CA ALA A 421 15.56 -12.42 50.37
C ALA A 421 15.77 -10.94 50.70
N ALA A 422 15.07 -10.10 49.98
CA ALA A 422 15.14 -8.64 50.18
C ALA A 422 13.76 -7.98 50.04
N THR A 423 13.62 -6.83 50.68
CA THR A 423 12.47 -5.95 50.53
C THR A 423 12.80 -4.81 49.59
N GLY A 424 11.78 -4.16 49.03
CA GLY A 424 11.95 -3.02 48.14
C GLY A 424 10.71 -2.11 48.11
N ASN A 425 10.80 -1.01 47.37
CA ASN A 425 9.69 -0.07 47.15
C ASN A 425 8.58 -0.66 46.25
N GLY A 426 8.89 -1.73 45.51
CA GLY A 426 7.99 -2.49 44.64
C GLY A 426 8.53 -3.90 44.43
N PRO A 427 7.76 -4.80 43.77
CA PRO A 427 8.17 -6.20 43.55
C PRO A 427 9.48 -6.30 42.73
N VAL A 428 9.66 -5.46 41.70
CA VAL A 428 10.88 -5.43 40.88
C VAL A 428 12.08 -4.93 41.67
N ASP A 429 11.92 -3.89 42.49
CA ASP A 429 12.96 -3.34 43.36
C ASP A 429 13.42 -4.37 44.40
N ALA A 430 12.46 -5.09 45.01
CA ALA A 430 12.77 -6.19 45.94
C ALA A 430 13.60 -7.31 45.28
N VAL A 431 13.29 -7.65 44.04
CA VAL A 431 14.05 -8.64 43.25
C VAL A 431 15.47 -8.15 42.95
N PHE A 432 15.63 -6.92 42.51
CA PHE A 432 16.93 -6.33 42.20
C PHE A 432 17.84 -6.30 43.46
N ASN A 433 17.26 -5.87 44.59
CA ASN A 433 17.95 -5.89 45.88
C ASN A 433 18.37 -7.31 46.29
N GLY A 434 17.51 -8.33 46.06
CA GLY A 434 17.84 -9.74 46.33
C GLY A 434 19.00 -10.24 45.47
N ILE A 435 19.00 -9.89 44.18
CA ILE A 435 20.09 -10.23 43.23
C ILE A 435 21.39 -9.56 43.68
N GLU A 436 21.39 -8.27 44.01
CA GLU A 436 22.59 -7.58 44.49
C GLU A 436 23.19 -8.15 45.76
N ARG A 437 22.34 -8.56 46.71
CA ARG A 437 22.80 -9.20 47.95
C ARG A 437 23.50 -10.53 47.70
N ILE A 438 22.97 -11.35 46.80
CA ILE A 438 23.59 -12.61 46.41
C ILE A 438 24.92 -12.39 45.69
N ILE A 439 24.93 -11.41 44.76
CA ILE A 439 26.11 -11.10 43.94
C ILE A 439 27.20 -10.37 44.76
N GLY A 440 26.80 -9.62 45.77
CA GLY A 440 27.71 -8.82 46.60
C GLY A 440 28.26 -7.56 45.90
N VAL A 441 27.62 -7.13 44.83
CA VAL A 441 27.98 -5.93 44.06
C VAL A 441 26.71 -5.08 43.86
N SER A 442 26.76 -3.81 44.28
CA SER A 442 25.64 -2.88 44.10
C SER A 442 25.75 -2.12 42.79
N GLY A 443 24.63 -2.02 42.10
CA GLY A 443 24.48 -1.25 40.85
C GLY A 443 23.44 -0.13 40.99
N ARG A 444 23.61 0.91 40.22
CA ARG A 444 22.61 1.96 40.12
C ARG A 444 21.81 1.81 38.84
N LEU A 445 20.51 1.50 38.94
CA LEU A 445 19.61 1.47 37.80
C LEU A 445 19.52 2.86 37.17
N ARG A 446 19.87 2.96 35.88
CA ARG A 446 19.87 4.21 35.11
C ARG A 446 18.67 4.30 34.19
N ASP A 447 18.24 3.16 33.65
CA ASP A 447 17.12 3.08 32.72
C ASP A 447 16.42 1.72 32.88
N TYR A 448 15.09 1.72 32.72
CA TYR A 448 14.25 0.54 32.83
C TYR A 448 13.05 0.69 31.91
N ASP A 449 12.93 -0.20 30.92
CA ASP A 449 11.84 -0.22 29.95
C ASP A 449 11.20 -1.59 29.90
N LEU A 450 9.87 -1.62 29.79
CA LEU A 450 9.06 -2.83 29.67
C LEU A 450 8.22 -2.76 28.41
N LYS A 451 8.33 -3.76 27.57
CA LYS A 451 7.56 -3.87 26.32
C LYS A 451 6.82 -5.20 26.28
N ALA A 452 5.57 -5.18 25.81
CA ALA A 452 4.88 -6.40 25.41
C ALA A 452 5.37 -6.79 24.00
N VAL A 453 5.99 -7.96 23.88
CA VAL A 453 6.49 -8.48 22.59
C VAL A 453 5.39 -9.19 21.81
N THR A 454 4.37 -9.71 22.50
CA THR A 454 3.22 -10.39 21.89
C THR A 454 1.91 -9.81 22.42
N MET A 455 0.80 -9.97 21.67
CA MET A 455 -0.55 -9.55 22.10
C MET A 455 -1.28 -10.73 22.74
N GLY A 456 -2.09 -10.46 23.77
CA GLY A 456 -2.95 -11.45 24.42
C GLY A 456 -2.68 -11.62 25.92
N ARG A 457 -3.42 -12.53 26.58
CA ARG A 457 -3.27 -12.81 28.02
C ARG A 457 -1.93 -13.46 28.38
N ASP A 458 -1.31 -14.18 27.42
CA ASP A 458 -0.03 -14.85 27.56
C ASP A 458 1.09 -14.07 26.83
N ALA A 459 0.96 -12.74 26.76
CA ALA A 459 1.93 -11.87 26.11
C ALA A 459 3.31 -12.03 26.77
N LEU A 460 4.32 -12.28 25.95
CA LEU A 460 5.72 -12.28 26.41
C LEU A 460 6.12 -10.83 26.74
N GLY A 461 6.46 -10.57 28.00
CA GLY A 461 7.04 -9.30 28.43
C GLY A 461 8.55 -9.32 28.19
N GLU A 462 9.09 -8.28 27.61
CA GLU A 462 10.54 -8.04 27.54
C GLU A 462 10.90 -6.85 28.41
N ALA A 463 11.86 -7.07 29.30
CA ALA A 463 12.45 -6.03 30.12
C ALA A 463 13.83 -5.67 29.60
N MET A 464 14.13 -4.37 29.53
CA MET A 464 15.45 -3.85 29.25
C MET A 464 15.90 -3.00 30.44
N VAL A 465 17.13 -3.20 30.90
CA VAL A 465 17.72 -2.40 31.98
C VAL A 465 19.07 -1.84 31.56
N ARG A 466 19.42 -0.68 32.13
CA ARG A 466 20.78 -0.12 32.10
C ARG A 466 21.24 0.09 33.52
N VAL A 467 22.23 -0.67 33.93
CA VAL A 467 22.76 -0.66 35.31
C VAL A 467 24.16 -0.10 35.30
N GLN A 468 24.39 0.95 36.08
CA GLN A 468 25.73 1.47 36.31
C GLN A 468 26.37 0.71 37.45
N ILE A 469 27.51 0.05 37.18
CA ILE A 469 28.34 -0.63 38.15
C ILE A 469 29.74 0.01 38.12
N GLY A 470 30.11 0.65 39.20
CA GLY A 470 31.27 1.55 39.19
C GLY A 470 31.10 2.73 38.25
N GLU A 471 32.02 2.93 37.30
CA GLU A 471 31.95 4.01 36.30
C GLU A 471 31.31 3.54 34.98
N THR A 472 31.05 2.24 34.81
CA THR A 472 30.60 1.67 33.54
C THR A 472 29.10 1.34 33.59
N ILE A 473 28.39 1.54 32.49
CA ILE A 473 26.96 1.20 32.33
C ILE A 473 26.87 -0.11 31.52
N TYR A 474 26.19 -1.09 32.09
CA TYR A 474 25.91 -2.38 31.48
C TYR A 474 24.42 -2.49 31.14
N SER A 475 24.10 -2.84 29.91
CA SER A 475 22.72 -3.09 29.50
C SER A 475 22.40 -4.58 29.68
N GLY A 476 21.17 -4.90 30.07
CA GLY A 476 20.68 -6.27 30.16
C GLY A 476 19.27 -6.39 29.61
N ILE A 477 18.96 -7.54 29.01
CA ILE A 477 17.65 -7.85 28.44
C ILE A 477 17.20 -9.21 28.98
N GLY A 478 15.91 -9.31 29.33
CA GLY A 478 15.27 -10.52 29.80
C GLY A 478 13.85 -10.63 29.31
N SER A 479 13.39 -11.84 29.00
CA SER A 479 12.04 -12.08 28.51
C SER A 479 11.37 -13.19 29.32
N SER A 480 10.11 -12.99 29.72
CA SER A 480 9.25 -13.97 30.39
C SER A 480 7.78 -13.56 30.20
N PRO A 481 6.83 -14.52 30.29
CA PRO A 481 5.40 -14.17 30.45
C PRO A 481 5.13 -13.38 31.73
N ASP A 482 5.95 -13.57 32.79
CA ASP A 482 5.93 -12.77 34.00
C ASP A 482 6.90 -11.58 33.87
N VAL A 483 6.36 -10.37 33.94
CA VAL A 483 7.13 -9.12 33.80
C VAL A 483 8.18 -8.93 34.89
N VAL A 484 7.95 -9.49 36.11
CA VAL A 484 8.90 -9.40 37.20
C VAL A 484 10.07 -10.40 36.98
N GLU A 485 9.76 -11.58 36.48
CA GLU A 485 10.79 -12.54 36.06
C GLU A 485 11.60 -12.02 34.87
N ALA A 486 10.93 -11.41 33.87
CA ALA A 486 11.62 -10.75 32.76
C ALA A 486 12.59 -9.67 33.25
N SER A 487 12.18 -8.87 34.24
CA SER A 487 13.01 -7.85 34.88
C SER A 487 14.21 -8.47 35.64
N ALA A 488 13.97 -9.54 36.38
CA ALA A 488 15.05 -10.29 37.08
C ALA A 488 16.11 -10.80 36.11
N ARG A 489 15.67 -11.42 35.02
CA ARG A 489 16.56 -11.93 33.95
C ARG A 489 17.34 -10.80 33.26
N ALA A 490 16.68 -9.66 32.98
CA ALA A 490 17.35 -8.46 32.42
C ALA A 490 18.44 -7.95 33.37
N TYR A 491 18.10 -7.80 34.64
CA TYR A 491 19.02 -7.29 35.64
C TYR A 491 20.24 -8.22 35.84
N LEU A 492 20.00 -9.52 35.94
CA LEU A 492 21.04 -10.53 36.05
C LEU A 492 21.94 -10.57 34.79
N ASN A 493 21.36 -10.38 33.59
CA ASN A 493 22.10 -10.29 32.34
C ASN A 493 23.09 -9.11 32.33
N ALA A 494 22.70 -7.95 32.88
CA ALA A 494 23.61 -6.81 33.04
C ALA A 494 24.78 -7.12 33.94
N TYR A 495 24.57 -7.83 35.06
CA TYR A 495 25.64 -8.29 35.94
C TYR A 495 26.52 -9.35 35.30
N ASN A 496 25.96 -10.31 34.56
CA ASN A 496 26.75 -11.29 33.83
C ASN A 496 27.70 -10.61 32.82
N ARG A 497 27.28 -9.52 32.19
CA ARG A 497 28.17 -8.69 31.35
C ARG A 497 29.27 -8.01 32.14
N TYR A 498 28.97 -7.51 33.33
CA TYR A 498 30.00 -6.94 34.22
C TYR A 498 31.08 -7.96 34.53
N PHE A 499 30.71 -9.21 34.88
CA PHE A 499 31.68 -10.27 35.18
C PHE A 499 32.47 -10.74 33.96
N ALA A 500 31.84 -10.85 32.80
CA ALA A 500 32.52 -11.19 31.55
C ALA A 500 33.56 -10.15 31.14
N ASN A 501 33.36 -8.90 31.54
CA ASN A 501 34.34 -7.82 31.31
C ASN A 501 35.37 -7.64 32.43
N GLY A 502 35.56 -8.70 33.24
CA GLY A 502 36.60 -8.72 34.28
C GLY A 502 36.19 -8.09 35.61
N GLY A 503 34.88 -7.90 35.83
CA GLY A 503 34.35 -7.41 37.11
C GLY A 503 34.72 -8.36 38.28
N ALA A 504 35.18 -7.80 39.38
CA ALA A 504 35.55 -8.56 40.56
C ALA A 504 34.34 -8.83 41.47
N HIS A 505 34.26 -10.05 42.03
CA HIS A 505 33.34 -10.36 43.12
C HIS A 505 33.86 -9.74 44.43
N MET A 506 33.05 -8.95 45.12
CA MET A 506 33.36 -8.64 46.51
C MET A 506 32.97 -9.84 47.37
N ILE A 507 33.95 -10.58 47.88
CA ILE A 507 33.70 -11.63 48.83
C ILE A 507 33.36 -11.00 50.16
N GLN A 508 32.09 -10.96 50.57
CA GLN A 508 31.77 -10.75 51.97
C GLN A 508 32.17 -12.07 52.70
N SER A 509 33.20 -11.99 53.54
CA SER A 509 33.46 -13.04 54.50
C SER A 509 32.23 -13.25 55.39
N PRO A 510 31.79 -14.50 55.64
CA PRO A 510 30.70 -14.72 56.59
C PRO A 510 31.09 -14.11 57.92
N ALA A 511 30.21 -13.28 58.48
CA ALA A 511 30.37 -12.75 59.83
C ALA A 511 30.53 -13.94 60.80
N ALA A 512 31.64 -13.97 61.53
CA ALA A 512 31.89 -14.95 62.54
C ALA A 512 30.75 -14.97 63.57
N ASP A 513 30.17 -16.14 63.76
CA ASP A 513 29.21 -16.40 64.84
C ASP A 513 29.77 -15.86 66.17
N SER A 514 29.22 -14.77 66.67
CA SER A 514 29.38 -14.39 68.07
C SER A 514 28.45 -15.26 68.89
N ALA A 515 29.04 -16.25 69.55
CA ALA A 515 28.37 -17.09 70.54
C ALA A 515 27.72 -16.18 71.63
N PRO A 516 26.53 -16.53 72.12
CA PRO A 516 25.88 -15.77 73.19
C PRO A 516 26.64 -16.01 74.50
N ALA A 517 27.12 -14.98 75.17
CA ALA A 517 27.67 -15.00 76.50
C ALA A 517 26.67 -15.60 77.49
N SER A 518 27.08 -16.70 78.19
CA SER A 518 26.40 -17.29 79.32
C SER A 518 26.23 -16.25 80.46
N ARG A 519 24.98 -15.90 80.76
CA ARG A 519 24.65 -15.25 82.02
C ARG A 519 24.66 -16.27 83.11
N GLU A 520 25.68 -16.22 84.03
CA GLU A 520 25.63 -16.80 85.37
C GLU A 520 24.51 -16.15 86.15
N VAL A 521 23.63 -17.00 86.69
CA VAL A 521 22.68 -16.66 87.73
C VAL A 521 23.39 -16.93 89.07
N THR A 522 23.60 -15.86 89.83
CA THR A 522 23.93 -15.98 91.26
C THR A 522 22.75 -15.43 92.06
N ASP A 523 22.21 -16.33 92.93
CA ASP A 523 21.34 -16.21 94.10
C ASP A 523 20.49 -14.93 94.31
#